data_aafe8382a2baae1ec5a4ff38b8a8e07f
#
_entry.id   aafe8382a2baae1ec5a4ff38b8a8e07f
#
_cell.length_a   1.000
_cell.length_b   1.000
_cell.length_c   1.000
_cell.angle_alpha   90.00
_cell.angle_beta   90.00
_cell.angle_gamma   90.00
#
_symmetry.space_group_name_H-M   'P 1'
#
loop_
_entity.id
_entity.type
_entity.pdbx_description
1 polymer ?
#
loop_
_entity_poly.entity_id
_entity_poly.type
_entity_poly.pdbx_seq_one_letter_code
_entity_poly.pdbx_strand_id
1 'polypeptide(L)'
;MTQVLIVDDQRMPREYMEHTITDSQNYEIAGSVSSADLAVTICQRQPVDLILMDVCTAGNKDGIEAAAEIKAKFPKIKIIIVTSMVEVSFLERARNAQVDSFWYKDISPEALIDVIDRTMAGERLFPNETPTVKLGIGSSADLTATEIKVLRLVCDGLEYGAGVVQLGYR
;
A
#
# COMPACT_ATOMS: atom_id res chain seq x y z
N MET A 1 -0.21 13.17 -20.45
CA MET A 1 -0.49 13.16 -18.99
C MET A 1 -0.06 11.82 -18.45
N THR A 2 0.50 11.80 -17.28
CA THR A 2 0.95 10.57 -16.59
C THR A 2 -0.25 9.73 -16.17
N GLN A 3 -0.29 8.47 -16.57
CA GLN A 3 -1.41 7.56 -16.32
C GLN A 3 -1.27 6.90 -14.95
N VAL A 4 -2.21 7.15 -14.04
CA VAL A 4 -2.17 6.70 -12.65
C VAL A 4 -3.21 5.63 -12.39
N LEU A 5 -2.78 4.47 -11.89
CA LEU A 5 -3.65 3.42 -11.38
C LEU A 5 -3.73 3.52 -9.86
N ILE A 6 -4.95 3.54 -9.32
CA ILE A 6 -5.23 3.59 -7.88
C ILE A 6 -5.76 2.23 -7.44
N VAL A 7 -5.16 1.68 -6.38
CA VAL A 7 -5.50 0.35 -5.85
C VAL A 7 -5.68 0.44 -4.34
N ASP A 8 -6.92 0.37 -3.88
CA ASP A 8 -7.29 0.49 -2.47
C ASP A 8 -8.70 -0.09 -2.27
N ASP A 9 -8.93 -1.00 -1.33
CA ASP A 9 -10.24 -1.59 -1.09
C ASP A 9 -11.17 -0.67 -0.27
N GLN A 10 -10.60 0.29 0.45
CA GLN A 10 -11.35 1.25 1.24
C GLN A 10 -11.80 2.43 0.37
N ARG A 11 -13.11 2.70 0.42
CA ARG A 11 -13.73 3.73 -0.42
C ARG A 11 -13.18 5.14 -0.16
N MET A 12 -13.10 5.56 1.10
CA MET A 12 -12.69 6.94 1.44
C MET A 12 -11.24 7.25 1.05
N PRO A 13 -10.22 6.43 1.39
CA PRO A 13 -8.87 6.66 0.92
C PRO A 13 -8.76 6.64 -0.60
N ARG A 14 -9.50 5.76 -1.28
CA ARG A 14 -9.51 5.70 -2.74
C ARG A 14 -10.07 6.98 -3.35
N GLU A 15 -11.21 7.49 -2.88
CA GLU A 15 -11.79 8.77 -3.31
C GLU A 15 -10.83 9.95 -3.05
N TYR A 16 -10.13 9.96 -1.91
CA TYR A 16 -9.10 10.96 -1.63
C TYR A 16 -7.97 10.95 -2.67
N MET A 17 -7.46 9.77 -3.03
CA MET A 17 -6.43 9.63 -4.07
C MET A 17 -6.97 10.04 -5.44
N GLU A 18 -8.20 9.67 -5.78
CA GLU A 18 -8.85 10.08 -7.03
C GLU A 18 -8.96 11.61 -7.13
N HIS A 19 -9.39 12.29 -6.08
CA HIS A 19 -9.44 13.76 -6.03
C HIS A 19 -8.05 14.37 -6.17
N THR A 20 -7.05 13.85 -5.43
CA THR A 20 -5.67 14.33 -5.52
C THR A 20 -5.13 14.27 -6.95
N ILE A 21 -5.42 13.20 -7.68
CA ILE A 21 -5.00 13.04 -9.08
C ILE A 21 -5.80 13.97 -10.00
N THR A 22 -7.11 14.04 -9.84
CA THR A 22 -8.00 14.84 -10.70
C THR A 22 -7.75 16.35 -10.56
N ASP A 23 -7.41 16.81 -9.37
CA ASP A 23 -7.08 18.22 -9.11
C ASP A 23 -5.73 18.64 -9.70
N SER A 24 -4.89 17.67 -10.08
CA SER A 24 -3.60 17.92 -10.71
C SER A 24 -3.73 18.05 -12.23
N GLN A 25 -2.98 18.96 -12.83
CA GLN A 25 -2.93 19.13 -14.28
C GLN A 25 -1.98 18.15 -15.00
N ASN A 26 -1.16 17.40 -14.24
CA ASN A 26 -0.10 16.55 -14.79
C ASN A 26 -0.48 15.07 -14.86
N TYR A 27 -1.52 14.67 -14.13
CA TYR A 27 -1.90 13.28 -13.92
C TYR A 27 -3.32 13.00 -14.43
N GLU A 28 -3.56 11.75 -14.82
CA GLU A 28 -4.85 11.26 -15.28
C GLU A 28 -5.09 9.86 -14.71
N ILE A 29 -6.31 9.57 -14.28
CA ILE A 29 -6.67 8.26 -13.72
C ILE A 29 -6.83 7.25 -14.85
N ALA A 30 -5.89 6.31 -14.96
CA ALA A 30 -5.97 5.15 -15.85
C ALA A 30 -6.98 4.12 -15.33
N GLY A 31 -7.14 4.02 -14.03
CA GLY A 31 -8.10 3.12 -13.38
C GLY A 31 -8.08 3.29 -11.86
N SER A 32 -9.17 2.84 -11.23
CA SER A 32 -9.33 2.82 -9.78
C SER A 32 -10.01 1.51 -9.39
N VAL A 33 -9.32 0.68 -8.61
CA VAL A 33 -9.76 -0.69 -8.29
C VAL A 33 -9.54 -1.02 -6.81
N SER A 34 -10.27 -2.00 -6.32
CA SER A 34 -10.22 -2.44 -4.92
C SER A 34 -9.26 -3.60 -4.67
N SER A 35 -8.69 -4.20 -5.71
CA SER A 35 -7.89 -5.43 -5.59
C SER A 35 -6.55 -5.31 -6.30
N ALA A 36 -5.49 -5.70 -5.60
CA ALA A 36 -4.15 -5.79 -6.15
C ALA A 36 -4.03 -6.86 -7.26
N ASP A 37 -4.86 -7.92 -7.23
CA ASP A 37 -4.91 -8.92 -8.29
C ASP A 37 -5.31 -8.30 -9.65
N LEU A 38 -6.17 -7.28 -9.65
CA LEU A 38 -6.59 -6.58 -10.86
C LEU A 38 -5.50 -5.67 -11.42
N ALA A 39 -4.63 -5.12 -10.57
CA ALA A 39 -3.59 -4.18 -10.98
C ALA A 39 -2.65 -4.78 -12.03
N VAL A 40 -2.21 -6.03 -11.85
CA VAL A 40 -1.36 -6.74 -12.81
C VAL A 40 -2.04 -6.86 -14.17
N THR A 41 -3.34 -7.20 -14.16
CA THR A 41 -4.13 -7.36 -15.40
C THR A 41 -4.31 -6.02 -16.13
N ILE A 42 -4.52 -4.93 -15.39
CA ILE A 42 -4.68 -3.60 -15.97
C ILE A 42 -3.38 -3.15 -16.63
N CYS A 43 -2.23 -3.32 -15.97
CA CYS A 43 -0.91 -2.99 -16.53
C CYS A 43 -0.59 -3.74 -17.84
N GLN A 44 -1.20 -4.92 -18.05
CA GLN A 44 -1.06 -5.68 -19.30
C GLN A 44 -1.91 -5.14 -20.45
N ARG A 45 -3.02 -4.44 -20.13
CA ARG A 45 -4.06 -4.07 -21.10
C ARG A 45 -4.02 -2.62 -21.53
N GLN A 46 -3.47 -1.75 -20.70
CA GLN A 46 -3.43 -0.32 -20.97
C GLN A 46 -2.17 0.34 -20.38
N PRO A 47 -1.78 1.52 -20.88
CA PRO A 47 -0.66 2.27 -20.34
C PRO A 47 -0.92 2.66 -18.88
N VAL A 48 0.09 2.40 -18.03
CA VAL A 48 0.16 2.85 -16.64
C VAL A 48 1.58 3.33 -16.40
N ASP A 49 1.74 4.53 -15.88
CA ASP A 49 3.03 5.12 -15.55
C ASP A 49 3.32 5.08 -14.04
N LEU A 50 2.27 5.26 -13.24
CA LEU A 50 2.33 5.29 -11.78
C LEU A 50 1.22 4.43 -11.17
N ILE A 51 1.54 3.73 -10.07
CA ILE A 51 0.54 3.03 -9.26
C ILE A 51 0.61 3.56 -7.82
N LEU A 52 -0.55 3.95 -7.29
CA LEU A 52 -0.77 4.16 -5.87
C LEU A 52 -1.38 2.86 -5.32
N MET A 53 -0.62 2.12 -4.53
CA MET A 53 -0.93 0.76 -4.13
C MET A 53 -1.09 0.65 -2.62
N ASP A 54 -2.29 0.36 -2.13
CA ASP A 54 -2.45 -0.04 -0.72
C ASP A 54 -1.88 -1.45 -0.50
N VAL A 55 -1.38 -1.70 0.71
CA VAL A 55 -0.90 -3.02 1.12
C VAL A 55 -2.06 -3.97 1.34
N CYS A 56 -3.09 -3.51 2.06
CA CYS A 56 -4.28 -4.30 2.37
C CYS A 56 -5.34 -4.05 1.32
N THR A 57 -5.50 -4.98 0.38
CA THR A 57 -6.49 -4.89 -0.69
C THR A 57 -7.40 -6.11 -0.69
N ALA A 58 -8.56 -6.00 -1.34
CA ALA A 58 -9.42 -7.14 -1.59
C ALA A 58 -8.71 -8.16 -2.49
N GLY A 59 -8.92 -9.45 -2.24
CA GLY A 59 -8.37 -10.54 -3.07
C GLY A 59 -7.35 -11.40 -2.34
N ASN A 60 -6.53 -12.12 -3.10
CA ASN A 60 -5.62 -13.13 -2.57
C ASN A 60 -4.19 -12.61 -2.36
N LYS A 61 -3.79 -11.55 -3.08
CA LYS A 61 -2.46 -10.95 -2.99
C LYS A 61 -2.53 -9.65 -2.21
N ASP A 62 -1.54 -9.41 -1.36
CA ASP A 62 -1.33 -8.07 -0.83
C ASP A 62 -0.69 -7.14 -1.88
N GLY A 63 -0.77 -5.84 -1.63
CA GLY A 63 -0.27 -4.85 -2.59
C GLY A 63 1.24 -4.91 -2.81
N ILE A 64 2.04 -5.36 -1.83
CA ILE A 64 3.50 -5.49 -1.98
C ILE A 64 3.84 -6.69 -2.88
N GLU A 65 3.12 -7.80 -2.74
CA GLU A 65 3.28 -8.97 -3.62
C GLU A 65 2.93 -8.62 -5.06
N ALA A 66 1.81 -7.91 -5.27
CA ALA A 66 1.43 -7.45 -6.60
C ALA A 66 2.44 -6.44 -7.16
N ALA A 67 2.97 -5.53 -6.33
CA ALA A 67 4.01 -4.59 -6.74
C ALA A 67 5.28 -5.30 -7.19
N ALA A 68 5.72 -6.35 -6.48
CA ALA A 68 6.88 -7.16 -6.89
C ALA A 68 6.67 -7.81 -8.25
N GLU A 69 5.48 -8.38 -8.50
CA GLU A 69 5.13 -8.97 -9.80
C GLU A 69 5.10 -7.92 -10.92
N ILE A 70 4.52 -6.75 -10.65
CA ILE A 70 4.47 -5.64 -11.62
C ILE A 70 5.87 -5.14 -11.94
N LYS A 71 6.71 -4.91 -10.93
CA LYS A 71 8.10 -4.48 -11.13
C LYS A 71 8.91 -5.47 -11.97
N ALA A 72 8.72 -6.77 -11.77
CA ALA A 72 9.38 -7.80 -12.55
C ALA A 72 8.98 -7.78 -14.04
N LYS A 73 7.71 -7.48 -14.35
CA LYS A 73 7.16 -7.47 -15.72
C LYS A 73 7.27 -6.11 -16.39
N PHE A 74 7.11 -5.04 -15.61
CA PHE A 74 7.01 -3.65 -16.07
C PHE A 74 7.92 -2.73 -15.23
N PRO A 75 9.24 -2.85 -15.33
CA PRO A 75 10.20 -2.15 -14.44
C PRO A 75 10.13 -0.62 -14.54
N LYS A 76 9.55 -0.08 -15.60
CA LYS A 76 9.39 1.37 -15.81
C LYS A 76 8.22 1.96 -15.03
N ILE A 77 7.22 1.17 -14.69
CA ILE A 77 6.09 1.64 -13.90
C ILE A 77 6.58 2.05 -12.52
N LYS A 78 6.28 3.26 -12.12
CA LYS A 78 6.53 3.75 -10.76
C LYS A 78 5.47 3.21 -9.81
N ILE A 79 5.88 2.80 -8.62
CA ILE A 79 4.96 2.30 -7.60
C ILE A 79 5.22 3.00 -6.28
N ILE A 80 4.17 3.60 -5.72
CA ILE A 80 4.15 4.15 -4.37
C ILE A 80 3.25 3.25 -3.53
N ILE A 81 3.79 2.66 -2.48
CA ILE A 81 2.95 2.02 -1.46
C ILE A 81 2.27 3.10 -0.62
N VAL A 82 0.96 3.00 -0.49
CA VAL A 82 0.11 3.98 0.22
C VAL A 82 -0.73 3.23 1.24
N THR A 83 -0.39 3.29 2.53
CA THR A 83 -1.06 2.47 3.55
C THR A 83 -1.27 3.21 4.86
N SER A 84 -2.37 2.89 5.57
CA SER A 84 -2.59 3.30 6.96
C SER A 84 -1.96 2.32 7.95
N MET A 85 -1.54 1.15 7.49
CA MET A 85 -1.06 0.10 8.38
C MET A 85 0.41 0.27 8.73
N VAL A 86 0.68 0.28 10.03
CA VAL A 86 2.02 0.42 10.60
C VAL A 86 2.53 -0.97 11.00
N GLU A 87 3.24 -1.62 10.07
CA GLU A 87 3.88 -2.92 10.32
C GLU A 87 5.35 -2.87 9.91
N VAL A 88 6.23 -3.34 10.81
CA VAL A 88 7.69 -3.26 10.65
C VAL A 88 8.16 -3.95 9.36
N SER A 89 7.54 -5.09 9.00
CA SER A 89 7.93 -5.86 7.82
C SER A 89 7.60 -5.17 6.49
N PHE A 90 6.66 -4.23 6.46
CA PHE A 90 6.19 -3.62 5.21
C PHE A 90 7.27 -2.78 4.52
N LEU A 91 8.04 -2.01 5.27
CA LEU A 91 9.12 -1.20 4.69
C LEU A 91 10.21 -2.08 4.05
N GLU A 92 10.61 -3.14 4.72
CA GLU A 92 11.59 -4.08 4.18
C GLU A 92 11.05 -4.82 2.96
N ARG A 93 9.83 -5.36 3.04
CA ARG A 93 9.18 -6.03 1.91
C ARG A 93 9.02 -5.11 0.71
N ALA A 94 8.62 -3.85 0.91
CA ALA A 94 8.49 -2.85 -0.15
C ALA A 94 9.84 -2.53 -0.82
N ARG A 95 10.92 -2.41 -0.02
CA ARG A 95 12.27 -2.24 -0.57
C ARG A 95 12.72 -3.44 -1.39
N ASN A 96 12.47 -4.66 -0.91
CA ASN A 96 12.79 -5.90 -1.61
C ASN A 96 11.96 -6.07 -2.90
N ALA A 97 10.71 -5.61 -2.92
CA ALA A 97 9.86 -5.53 -4.10
C ALA A 97 10.28 -4.40 -5.09
N GLN A 98 11.31 -3.63 -4.75
CA GLN A 98 11.85 -2.52 -5.56
C GLN A 98 10.82 -1.43 -5.90
N VAL A 99 9.82 -1.21 -5.03
CA VAL A 99 8.91 -0.09 -5.21
C VAL A 99 9.67 1.23 -5.11
N ASP A 100 9.12 2.28 -5.70
CA ASP A 100 9.82 3.55 -5.82
C ASP A 100 9.70 4.40 -4.56
N SER A 101 8.52 4.40 -3.90
CA SER A 101 8.28 5.18 -2.68
C SER A 101 7.29 4.49 -1.75
N PHE A 102 7.24 4.96 -0.51
CA PHE A 102 6.33 4.47 0.53
C PHE A 102 5.75 5.65 1.31
N TRP A 103 4.44 5.71 1.46
CA TRP A 103 3.73 6.79 2.13
C TRP A 103 2.67 6.25 3.09
N TYR A 104 2.65 6.78 4.33
CA TYR A 104 1.63 6.45 5.31
C TYR A 104 0.49 7.47 5.24
N LYS A 105 -0.75 7.01 5.04
CA LYS A 105 -1.95 7.84 4.83
C LYS A 105 -2.20 8.85 5.95
N ASP A 106 -1.96 8.45 7.21
CA ASP A 106 -2.36 9.23 8.37
C ASP A 106 -1.19 9.86 9.14
N ILE A 107 0.05 9.53 8.80
CA ILE A 107 1.23 9.84 9.62
C ILE A 107 2.29 10.63 8.85
N SER A 108 2.35 10.49 7.53
CA SER A 108 3.33 11.20 6.72
C SER A 108 3.07 12.70 6.75
N PRO A 109 4.07 13.54 7.05
CA PRO A 109 3.93 15.00 7.10
C PRO A 109 3.79 15.62 5.71
N GLU A 110 4.22 14.92 4.68
CA GLU A 110 4.21 15.38 3.29
C GLU A 110 2.86 15.06 2.64
N ALA A 111 2.37 15.97 1.81
CA ALA A 111 1.18 15.73 1.01
C ALA A 111 1.45 14.63 -0.03
N LEU A 112 0.42 13.82 -0.33
CA LEU A 112 0.56 12.72 -1.30
C LEU A 112 1.01 13.22 -2.68
N ILE A 113 0.53 14.37 -3.11
CA ILE A 113 0.91 14.94 -4.41
C ILE A 113 2.40 15.28 -4.49
N ASP A 114 3.00 15.80 -3.40
CA ASP A 114 4.45 16.08 -3.36
C ASP A 114 5.27 14.79 -3.46
N VAL A 115 4.81 13.72 -2.81
CA VAL A 115 5.45 12.40 -2.91
C VAL A 115 5.33 11.84 -4.32
N ILE A 116 4.19 12.02 -4.98
CA ILE A 116 3.97 11.63 -6.37
C ILE A 116 4.95 12.37 -7.29
N ASP A 117 5.00 13.70 -7.22
CA ASP A 117 5.84 14.54 -8.07
C ASP A 117 7.32 14.18 -7.93
N ARG A 118 7.80 14.03 -6.71
CA ARG A 118 9.19 13.65 -6.43
C ARG A 118 9.51 12.23 -6.90
N THR A 119 8.57 11.29 -6.73
CA THR A 119 8.73 9.91 -7.21
C THR A 119 8.81 9.87 -8.73
N MET A 120 7.96 10.64 -9.41
CA MET A 120 7.99 10.74 -10.88
C MET A 120 9.26 11.44 -11.39
N ALA A 121 9.83 12.36 -10.61
CA ALA A 121 11.15 12.95 -10.87
C ALA A 121 12.33 11.98 -10.63
N GLY A 122 12.07 10.78 -10.10
CA GLY A 122 13.06 9.72 -9.90
C GLY A 122 13.58 9.59 -8.47
N GLU A 123 13.05 10.37 -7.52
CA GLU A 123 13.38 10.20 -6.11
C GLU A 123 12.76 8.91 -5.54
N ARG A 124 13.42 8.37 -4.52
CA ARG A 124 12.91 7.23 -3.74
C ARG A 124 12.65 7.69 -2.31
N LEU A 125 11.38 7.75 -1.95
CA LEU A 125 10.94 8.30 -0.66
C LEU A 125 10.46 7.17 0.25
N PHE A 126 11.24 6.86 1.26
CA PHE A 126 10.90 5.88 2.28
C PHE A 126 11.03 6.49 3.65
N PRO A 127 10.08 6.24 4.57
CA PRO A 127 10.29 6.55 5.98
C PRO A 127 11.57 5.86 6.50
N ASN A 128 12.30 6.56 7.36
CA ASN A 128 13.52 6.00 7.97
C ASN A 128 13.17 4.83 8.89
N GLU A 129 12.06 4.95 9.60
CA GLU A 129 11.58 3.97 10.56
C GLU A 129 10.07 3.77 10.42
N THR A 130 9.58 2.61 10.85
CA THR A 130 8.15 2.36 10.98
C THR A 130 7.60 3.22 12.12
N PRO A 131 6.57 4.04 11.88
CA PRO A 131 5.99 4.87 12.93
C PRO A 131 5.48 4.03 14.10
N THR A 132 5.70 4.52 15.32
CA THR A 132 5.21 3.87 16.53
C THR A 132 3.83 4.37 16.89
N VAL A 133 2.86 3.46 16.99
CA VAL A 133 1.49 3.78 17.43
C VAL A 133 1.35 3.46 18.91
N LYS A 134 0.84 4.43 19.69
CA LYS A 134 0.53 4.18 21.11
C LYS A 134 -0.73 3.33 21.24
N LEU A 135 -0.63 2.23 21.95
CA LEU A 135 -1.73 1.28 22.23
C LEU A 135 -2.05 1.30 23.73
N GLY A 136 -2.83 2.27 24.19
CA GLY A 136 -3.11 2.46 25.60
C GLY A 136 -1.84 2.73 26.42
N ILE A 137 -1.45 1.77 27.31
CA ILE A 137 -0.22 1.85 28.14
C ILE A 137 1.01 1.28 27.41
N GLY A 138 0.85 0.63 26.27
CA GLY A 138 1.92 0.07 25.44
C GLY A 138 2.08 0.78 24.10
N SER A 139 2.93 0.25 23.24
CA SER A 139 3.15 0.75 21.90
C SER A 139 3.14 -0.38 20.87
N SER A 140 2.91 -0.05 19.62
CA SER A 140 2.98 -1.06 18.53
C SER A 140 4.37 -1.67 18.37
N ALA A 141 5.41 -0.99 18.84
CA ALA A 141 6.78 -1.51 18.86
C ALA A 141 6.99 -2.65 19.87
N ASP A 142 6.10 -2.77 20.87
CA ASP A 142 6.14 -3.82 21.88
C ASP A 142 5.48 -5.13 21.41
N LEU A 143 4.80 -5.09 20.25
CA LEU A 143 4.10 -6.23 19.69
C LEU A 143 4.95 -6.96 18.64
N THR A 144 4.95 -8.29 18.73
CA THR A 144 5.52 -9.14 17.67
C THR A 144 4.65 -9.11 16.42
N ALA A 145 5.24 -9.46 15.28
CA ALA A 145 4.50 -9.58 14.00
C ALA A 145 3.29 -10.54 14.10
N THR A 146 3.41 -11.60 14.91
CA THR A 146 2.32 -12.56 15.16
C THR A 146 1.18 -11.93 15.97
N GLU A 147 1.49 -11.16 17.01
CA GLU A 147 0.48 -10.47 17.83
C GLU A 147 -0.28 -9.42 17.01
N ILE A 148 0.40 -8.67 16.16
CA ILE A 148 -0.22 -7.73 15.23
C ILE A 148 -1.18 -8.48 14.29
N LYS A 149 -0.77 -9.64 13.77
CA LYS A 149 -1.60 -10.45 12.87
C LYS A 149 -2.84 -11.00 13.56
N VAL A 150 -2.70 -11.45 14.81
CA VAL A 150 -3.84 -11.89 15.64
C VAL A 150 -4.80 -10.73 15.89
N LEU A 151 -4.30 -9.56 16.27
CA LEU A 151 -5.14 -8.38 16.50
C LEU A 151 -5.94 -7.99 15.26
N ARG A 152 -5.37 -8.09 14.07
CA ARG A 152 -6.10 -7.85 12.81
C ARG A 152 -7.24 -8.82 12.62
N LEU A 153 -6.97 -10.11 12.76
CA LEU A 153 -8.02 -11.14 12.62
C LEU A 153 -9.17 -10.94 13.60
N VAL A 154 -8.88 -10.49 14.83
CA VAL A 154 -9.90 -10.13 15.81
C VAL A 154 -10.68 -8.88 15.39
N CYS A 155 -10.02 -7.85 14.88
CA CYS A 155 -10.68 -6.64 14.36
C CYS A 155 -11.58 -6.94 13.15
N ASP A 156 -11.20 -7.92 12.33
CA ASP A 156 -11.99 -8.40 11.20
C ASP A 156 -13.18 -9.30 11.61
N GLY A 157 -13.41 -9.44 12.92
CA GLY A 157 -14.53 -10.18 13.48
C GLY A 157 -14.33 -11.70 13.57
N LEU A 158 -13.10 -12.18 13.45
CA LEU A 158 -12.79 -13.59 13.64
C LEU A 158 -12.66 -13.93 15.14
N GLU A 159 -13.31 -15.02 15.55
CA GLU A 159 -13.12 -15.56 16.90
C GLU A 159 -11.68 -16.06 17.10
N TYR A 160 -11.17 -15.96 18.33
CA TYR A 160 -9.79 -16.32 18.68
C TYR A 160 -9.40 -17.73 18.17
N GLY A 161 -10.31 -18.71 18.26
CA GLY A 161 -10.08 -20.08 17.78
C GLY A 161 -9.90 -20.16 16.25
N ALA A 162 -10.66 -19.39 15.48
CA ALA A 162 -10.56 -19.32 14.03
C ALA A 162 -9.25 -18.62 13.60
N GLY A 163 -8.83 -17.58 14.33
CA GLY A 163 -7.58 -16.89 14.09
C GLY A 163 -6.34 -17.78 14.24
N VAL A 164 -6.34 -18.68 15.25
CA VAL A 164 -5.24 -19.63 15.48
C VAL A 164 -5.10 -20.61 14.30
N VAL A 165 -6.20 -21.11 13.78
CA VAL A 165 -6.21 -22.02 12.61
C VAL A 165 -5.68 -21.32 11.36
N GLN A 166 -6.06 -20.07 11.15
CA GLN A 166 -5.66 -19.29 9.97
C GLN A 166 -4.17 -18.90 10.02
N LEU A 167 -3.57 -18.84 11.21
CA LEU A 167 -2.14 -18.62 11.39
C LEU A 167 -1.29 -19.90 11.28
N GLY A 168 -1.93 -21.06 11.06
CA GLY A 168 -1.24 -22.33 10.89
C GLY A 168 -0.71 -22.95 12.19
N TYR A 169 -1.12 -22.47 13.36
CA TYR A 169 -0.86 -23.10 14.63
C TYR A 169 -1.91 -24.20 14.88
N ARG A 170 -1.44 -25.44 15.05
CA ARG A 170 -2.24 -26.58 15.51
C ARG A 170 -2.07 -26.82 16.99
#